data_3c0c051514cd0f0660d2dbbf70cc292d
#
_entry.id   3c0c051514cd0f0660d2dbbf70cc292d
#
_cell.length_a   1.000
_cell.length_b   1.000
_cell.length_c   1.000
_cell.angle_alpha   90.00
_cell.angle_beta   90.00
_cell.angle_gamma   90.00
#
_symmetry.space_group_name_H-M   'P 1'
#
loop_
_entity.id
_entity.type
_entity.pdbx_description
1 polymer ?
#
loop_
_entity_poly.entity_id
_entity_poly.type
_entity_poly.pdbx_seq_one_letter_code
_entity_poly.pdbx_strand_id
1 'polypeptide(L)'
;MVGTSPVYLMGDVHGYLGKLTRLLRQSGLVDEDVRWQGGAASLWFMGDFFDRGPDGIGVVDLVMRLQGEAADAGGQVEALLGNHDILIMAVQQFGAVSLSAPRRDFRYHWERNGGQAEDLARLTPDHMAWLSRRPALARV
;
A
#
# COMPACT_ATOMS: atom_id res chain seq x y z
N MET A 1 -14.85 31.23 -7.86
CA MET A 1 -13.55 30.73 -7.38
C MET A 1 -13.51 29.23 -7.53
N VAL A 2 -12.60 28.74 -8.33
CA VAL A 2 -12.36 27.30 -8.41
C VAL A 2 -11.61 26.95 -7.13
N GLY A 3 -12.30 26.38 -6.15
CA GLY A 3 -11.66 25.86 -4.94
C GLY A 3 -10.73 24.72 -5.35
N THR A 4 -9.45 24.80 -4.97
CA THR A 4 -8.51 23.68 -5.11
C THR A 4 -8.96 22.56 -4.19
N SER A 5 -9.19 21.37 -4.74
CA SER A 5 -9.52 20.19 -3.94
C SER A 5 -8.35 19.86 -2.98
N PRO A 6 -8.63 19.49 -1.74
CA PRO A 6 -7.55 19.22 -0.78
C PRO A 6 -6.73 17.99 -1.21
N VAL A 7 -5.43 18.05 -0.97
CA VAL A 7 -4.47 16.97 -1.20
C VAL A 7 -3.97 16.46 0.14
N TYR A 8 -4.07 15.15 0.35
CA TYR A 8 -3.59 14.44 1.53
C TYR A 8 -2.44 13.52 1.16
N LEU A 9 -1.44 13.45 2.02
CA LEU A 9 -0.30 12.55 1.86
C LEU A 9 -0.25 11.59 3.06
N MET A 10 -0.19 10.29 2.79
CA MET A 10 -0.06 9.24 3.78
C MET A 10 1.34 8.61 3.68
N GLY A 11 2.11 8.68 4.76
CA GLY A 11 3.41 8.05 4.86
C GLY A 11 3.31 6.53 4.98
N ASP A 12 4.41 5.88 5.39
CA ASP A 12 4.54 4.44 5.53
C ASP A 12 3.44 3.85 6.41
N VAL A 13 2.77 2.80 5.92
CA VAL A 13 1.66 2.14 6.62
C VAL A 13 2.10 0.86 7.32
N HIS A 14 3.00 0.11 6.71
CA HIS A 14 3.60 -1.10 7.27
C HIS A 14 2.60 -2.08 7.89
N GLY A 15 1.52 -2.41 7.19
CA GLY A 15 0.55 -3.42 7.64
C GLY A 15 -0.30 -3.03 8.85
N TYR A 16 -0.22 -1.79 9.33
CA TYR A 16 -1.04 -1.33 10.47
C TYR A 16 -2.43 -0.85 10.02
N LEU A 17 -3.24 -1.77 9.50
CA LEU A 17 -4.57 -1.50 8.95
C LEU A 17 -5.47 -0.74 9.94
N GLY A 18 -5.47 -1.12 11.22
CA GLY A 18 -6.28 -0.46 12.24
C GLY A 18 -5.88 1.00 12.50
N LYS A 19 -4.58 1.32 12.42
CA LYS A 19 -4.10 2.71 12.51
C LYS A 19 -4.50 3.51 11.27
N LEU A 20 -4.34 2.91 10.09
CA LEU A 20 -4.72 3.53 8.82
C LEU A 20 -6.21 3.90 8.80
N THR A 21 -7.09 2.94 9.10
CA THR A 21 -8.54 3.19 9.08
C THR A 21 -8.95 4.26 10.07
N ARG A 22 -8.34 4.29 11.26
CA ARG A 22 -8.57 5.35 12.24
C ARG A 22 -8.15 6.73 11.72
N LEU A 23 -6.96 6.85 11.11
CA LEU A 23 -6.48 8.12 10.55
C LEU A 23 -7.37 8.60 9.40
N LEU A 24 -7.79 7.69 8.52
CA LEU A 24 -8.71 8.02 7.42
C LEU A 24 -10.06 8.52 7.91
N ARG A 25 -10.63 7.93 8.98
CA ARG A 25 -11.85 8.44 9.63
C ARG A 25 -11.63 9.81 10.25
N GLN A 26 -10.55 9.99 11.01
CA GLN A 26 -10.24 11.25 11.67
C GLN A 26 -10.01 12.40 10.68
N SER A 27 -9.46 12.11 9.50
CA SER A 27 -9.28 13.10 8.43
C SER A 27 -10.56 13.37 7.63
N GLY A 28 -11.63 12.63 7.88
CA GLY A 28 -12.88 12.76 7.13
C GLY A 28 -12.84 12.21 5.71
N LEU A 29 -11.82 11.41 5.37
CA LEU A 29 -11.70 10.81 4.04
C LEU A 29 -12.55 9.54 3.87
N VAL A 30 -12.87 8.87 4.97
CA VAL A 30 -13.79 7.73 4.98
C VAL A 30 -14.81 7.87 6.12
N ASP A 31 -15.95 7.21 5.95
CA ASP A 31 -17.00 7.12 6.96
C ASP A 31 -16.73 6.01 8.01
N GLU A 32 -17.71 5.73 8.88
CA GLU A 32 -17.60 4.70 9.92
C GLU A 32 -17.43 3.28 9.34
N ASP A 33 -17.95 3.02 8.15
CA ASP A 33 -17.82 1.74 7.44
C ASP A 33 -16.55 1.69 6.55
N VAL A 34 -15.67 2.67 6.69
CA VAL A 34 -14.43 2.81 5.91
C VAL A 34 -14.72 2.94 4.41
N ARG A 35 -15.81 3.63 4.04
CA ARG A 35 -16.14 4.00 2.66
C ARG A 35 -15.69 5.40 2.36
N TRP A 36 -15.28 5.66 1.11
CA TRP A 36 -14.83 6.98 0.69
C TRP A 36 -15.91 8.04 0.89
N GLN A 37 -15.57 9.10 1.61
CA GLN A 37 -16.40 10.30 1.74
C GLN A 37 -15.63 11.60 1.49
N GLY A 38 -14.40 11.49 0.98
CA GLY A 38 -13.53 12.65 0.68
C GLY A 38 -13.99 13.50 -0.52
N GLY A 39 -15.05 13.08 -1.22
CA GLY A 39 -15.54 13.80 -2.40
C GLY A 39 -14.44 13.94 -3.45
N ALA A 40 -14.16 15.18 -3.90
CA ALA A 40 -13.14 15.51 -4.89
C ALA A 40 -11.70 15.60 -4.33
N ALA A 41 -11.47 15.20 -3.08
CA ALA A 41 -10.13 15.21 -2.49
C ALA A 41 -9.17 14.23 -3.19
N SER A 42 -7.88 14.52 -3.11
CA SER A 42 -6.81 13.61 -3.55
C SER A 42 -6.07 13.06 -2.35
N LEU A 43 -5.91 11.74 -2.26
CA LEU A 43 -5.12 11.04 -1.26
C LEU A 43 -3.98 10.28 -1.95
N TRP A 44 -2.75 10.53 -1.52
CA TRP A 44 -1.55 9.85 -2.01
C TRP A 44 -0.88 9.05 -0.90
N PHE A 45 -0.68 7.78 -1.14
CA PHE A 45 0.14 6.91 -0.29
C PHE A 45 1.59 6.89 -0.80
N MET A 46 2.53 7.02 0.13
CA MET A 46 3.97 7.05 -0.22
C MET A 46 4.57 5.67 -0.42
N GLY A 47 3.77 4.61 -0.37
CA GLY A 47 4.22 3.22 -0.42
C GLY A 47 4.50 2.64 0.97
N ASP A 48 5.27 1.56 1.00
CA ASP A 48 5.58 0.79 2.19
C ASP A 48 4.33 0.29 2.93
N PHE A 49 3.53 -0.49 2.21
CA PHE A 49 2.29 -1.08 2.70
C PHE A 49 2.53 -2.29 3.59
N PHE A 50 3.64 -3.00 3.35
CA PHE A 50 3.98 -4.28 3.97
C PHE A 50 5.04 -4.18 5.05
N ASP A 51 5.24 -5.32 5.71
CA ASP A 51 6.25 -5.57 6.74
C ASP A 51 6.00 -4.86 8.07
N ARG A 52 6.48 -5.46 9.15
CA ARG A 52 6.35 -5.02 10.54
C ARG A 52 4.96 -5.20 11.14
N GLY A 53 3.93 -4.59 10.57
CA GLY A 53 2.55 -4.72 11.04
C GLY A 53 1.86 -5.99 10.53
N PRO A 54 0.70 -6.35 11.10
CA PRO A 54 0.13 -7.69 10.96
C PRO A 54 -0.66 -7.91 9.67
N ASP A 55 -1.03 -6.87 8.90
CA ASP A 55 -1.97 -7.02 7.79
C ASP A 55 -1.67 -6.08 6.61
N GLY A 56 -0.56 -6.32 5.92
CA GLY A 56 -0.19 -5.58 4.72
C GLY A 56 -1.13 -5.85 3.54
N ILE A 57 -1.63 -7.08 3.42
CA ILE A 57 -2.63 -7.42 2.40
C ILE A 57 -3.93 -6.65 2.64
N GLY A 58 -4.43 -6.60 3.87
CA GLY A 58 -5.62 -5.80 4.19
C GLY A 58 -5.45 -4.31 3.90
N VAL A 59 -4.24 -3.77 4.09
CA VAL A 59 -3.91 -2.40 3.70
C VAL A 59 -4.01 -2.22 2.19
N VAL A 60 -3.39 -3.09 1.39
CA VAL A 60 -3.43 -3.01 -0.09
C VAL A 60 -4.86 -3.18 -0.60
N ASP A 61 -5.62 -4.15 -0.08
CA ASP A 61 -7.03 -4.36 -0.44
C ASP A 61 -7.86 -3.09 -0.19
N LEU A 62 -7.64 -2.45 0.95
CA LEU A 62 -8.31 -1.19 1.28
C LEU A 62 -7.95 -0.08 0.28
N VAL A 63 -6.66 0.10 -0.03
CA VAL A 63 -6.20 1.14 -0.97
C VAL A 63 -6.77 0.89 -2.36
N MET A 64 -6.74 -0.35 -2.86
CA MET A 64 -7.32 -0.73 -4.16
C MET A 64 -8.82 -0.41 -4.22
N ARG A 65 -9.56 -0.71 -3.16
CA ARG A 65 -11.00 -0.41 -3.07
C ARG A 65 -11.26 1.09 -3.05
N LEU A 66 -10.53 1.84 -2.23
CA LEU A 66 -10.68 3.29 -2.14
C LEU A 66 -10.34 4.01 -3.45
N GLN A 67 -9.43 3.47 -4.27
CA GLN A 67 -9.17 4.01 -5.61
C GLN A 67 -10.42 4.04 -6.48
N GLY A 68 -11.19 2.95 -6.51
CA GLY A 68 -12.44 2.88 -7.25
C GLY A 68 -13.51 3.81 -6.67
N GLU A 69 -13.71 3.76 -5.35
CA GLU A 69 -14.71 4.59 -4.67
C GLU A 69 -14.44 6.09 -4.82
N ALA A 70 -13.18 6.52 -4.73
CA ALA A 70 -12.80 7.92 -4.91
C ALA A 70 -13.02 8.38 -6.36
N ALA A 71 -12.63 7.57 -7.35
CA ALA A 71 -12.84 7.88 -8.75
C ALA A 71 -14.33 8.06 -9.06
N ASP A 72 -15.21 7.21 -8.54
CA ASP A 72 -16.66 7.32 -8.70
C ASP A 72 -17.23 8.60 -8.06
N ALA A 73 -16.59 9.11 -7.01
CA ALA A 73 -16.98 10.33 -6.31
C ALA A 73 -16.31 11.61 -6.86
N GLY A 74 -15.51 11.50 -7.91
CA GLY A 74 -14.78 12.63 -8.50
C GLY A 74 -13.50 13.02 -7.75
N GLY A 75 -13.05 12.16 -6.82
CA GLY A 75 -11.79 12.28 -6.11
C GLY A 75 -10.70 11.36 -6.68
N GLN A 76 -9.62 11.23 -5.95
CA GLN A 76 -8.48 10.42 -6.37
C GLN A 76 -7.79 9.77 -5.17
N VAL A 77 -7.52 8.47 -5.27
CA VAL A 77 -6.62 7.76 -4.37
C VAL A 77 -5.51 7.13 -5.20
N GLU A 78 -4.28 7.47 -4.89
CA GLU A 78 -3.10 6.99 -5.61
C GLU A 78 -2.03 6.48 -4.64
N ALA A 79 -1.10 5.72 -5.18
CA ALA A 79 -0.04 5.13 -4.40
C ALA A 79 1.29 5.13 -5.15
N LEU A 80 2.36 5.41 -4.45
CA LEU A 80 3.72 5.15 -4.89
C LEU A 80 4.15 3.74 -4.47
N LEU A 81 5.22 3.25 -5.08
CA LEU A 81 5.84 1.98 -4.72
C LEU A 81 6.99 2.25 -3.73
N GLY A 82 6.88 1.71 -2.52
CA GLY A 82 7.92 1.78 -1.50
C GLY A 82 8.94 0.63 -1.62
N ASN A 83 10.07 0.73 -0.90
CA ASN A 83 11.11 -0.29 -0.94
C ASN A 83 10.67 -1.62 -0.28
N HIS A 84 9.84 -1.57 0.75
CA HIS A 84 9.26 -2.79 1.35
C HIS A 84 8.29 -3.49 0.41
N ASP A 85 7.56 -2.75 -0.41
CA ASP A 85 6.66 -3.31 -1.42
C ASP A 85 7.46 -4.04 -2.52
N ILE A 86 8.56 -3.44 -2.97
CA ILE A 86 9.49 -4.09 -3.91
C ILE A 86 10.07 -5.36 -3.30
N LEU A 87 10.40 -5.34 -2.02
CA LEU A 87 11.04 -6.47 -1.34
C LEU A 87 10.12 -7.69 -1.26
N ILE A 88 8.85 -7.53 -0.86
CA ILE A 88 7.89 -8.65 -0.85
C ILE A 88 7.62 -9.17 -2.26
N MET A 89 7.54 -8.30 -3.26
CA MET A 89 7.40 -8.70 -4.67
C MET A 89 8.60 -9.53 -5.13
N ALA A 90 9.83 -9.12 -4.76
CA ALA A 90 11.05 -9.84 -5.09
C ALA A 90 11.09 -11.23 -4.42
N VAL A 91 10.65 -11.34 -3.17
CA VAL A 91 10.53 -12.63 -2.47
C VAL A 91 9.53 -13.53 -3.16
N GLN A 92 8.36 -13.00 -3.54
CA GLN A 92 7.33 -13.76 -4.26
C GLN A 92 7.85 -14.27 -5.60
N GLN A 93 8.56 -13.43 -6.35
CA GLN A 93 9.04 -13.74 -7.70
C GLN A 93 10.31 -14.60 -7.70
N PHE A 94 11.24 -14.35 -6.79
CA PHE A 94 12.60 -14.87 -6.82
C PHE A 94 13.02 -15.56 -5.51
N GLY A 95 12.15 -15.72 -4.54
CA GLY A 95 12.49 -16.23 -3.22
C GLY A 95 13.06 -17.64 -3.20
N ALA A 96 12.78 -18.44 -4.26
CA ALA A 96 13.34 -19.77 -4.44
C ALA A 96 14.71 -19.79 -5.16
N VAL A 97 15.17 -18.63 -5.66
CA VAL A 97 16.45 -18.51 -6.37
C VAL A 97 17.56 -18.28 -5.36
N SER A 98 18.47 -19.23 -5.24
CA SER A 98 19.70 -19.07 -4.48
C SER A 98 20.66 -18.18 -5.27
N LEU A 99 20.83 -16.94 -4.82
CA LEU A 99 21.96 -16.13 -5.24
C LEU A 99 23.24 -16.74 -4.65
N SER A 100 24.37 -16.62 -5.34
CA SER A 100 25.67 -17.29 -5.10
C SER A 100 26.29 -17.13 -3.69
N ALA A 101 25.54 -16.57 -2.73
CA ALA A 101 25.88 -16.52 -1.31
C ALA A 101 24.67 -16.99 -0.49
N PRO A 102 24.70 -18.11 0.23
CA PRO A 102 23.55 -18.75 0.86
C PRO A 102 22.88 -17.98 2.01
N ARG A 103 23.24 -16.74 2.28
CA ARG A 103 22.72 -15.92 3.37
C ARG A 103 22.33 -14.50 2.97
N ARG A 104 22.12 -14.22 1.67
CA ARG A 104 21.80 -12.89 1.16
C ARG A 104 20.76 -12.91 0.03
N ASP A 105 19.82 -13.84 0.06
CA ASP A 105 18.68 -13.85 -0.84
C ASP A 105 17.64 -12.81 -0.44
N PHE A 106 16.67 -12.58 -1.28
CA PHE A 106 15.59 -11.63 -1.01
C PHE A 106 14.79 -11.99 0.24
N ARG A 107 14.56 -13.28 0.50
CA ARG A 107 13.84 -13.76 1.68
C ARG A 107 14.58 -13.38 2.97
N TYR A 108 15.90 -13.57 3.03
CA TYR A 108 16.70 -13.21 4.19
C TYR A 108 16.59 -11.71 4.51
N HIS A 109 16.72 -10.85 3.49
CA HIS A 109 16.59 -9.40 3.68
C HIS A 109 15.17 -9.00 4.09
N TRP A 110 14.17 -9.60 3.47
CA TRP A 110 12.76 -9.35 3.79
C TRP A 110 12.42 -9.73 5.24
N GLU A 111 12.81 -10.93 5.69
CA GLU A 111 12.59 -11.38 7.07
C GLU A 111 13.25 -10.45 8.09
N ARG A 112 14.47 -9.99 7.82
CA ARG A 112 15.19 -9.04 8.68
C ARG A 112 14.59 -7.64 8.70
N ASN A 113 13.84 -7.27 7.68
CA ASN A 113 13.14 -5.98 7.60
C ASN A 113 11.69 -6.04 8.10
N GLY A 114 11.31 -7.12 8.75
CA GLY A 114 10.00 -7.29 9.38
C GLY A 114 8.97 -7.97 8.48
N GLY A 115 9.42 -8.76 7.50
CA GLY A 115 8.56 -9.52 6.59
C GLY A 115 7.57 -10.40 7.33
N GLN A 116 6.31 -10.38 6.89
CA GLN A 116 5.22 -11.15 7.48
C GLN A 116 4.86 -12.32 6.56
N ALA A 117 5.10 -13.54 7.05
CA ALA A 117 4.85 -14.76 6.26
C ALA A 117 3.39 -14.88 5.83
N GLU A 118 2.46 -14.38 6.61
CA GLU A 118 1.04 -14.39 6.30
C GLU A 118 0.70 -13.46 5.14
N ASP A 119 1.31 -12.29 5.07
CA ASP A 119 1.15 -11.39 3.92
C ASP A 119 1.68 -12.04 2.64
N LEU A 120 2.85 -12.67 2.70
CA LEU A 120 3.41 -13.40 1.55
C LEU A 120 2.50 -14.54 1.09
N ALA A 121 1.91 -15.30 2.02
CA ALA A 121 0.99 -16.40 1.72
C ALA A 121 -0.32 -15.92 1.08
N ARG A 122 -0.77 -14.72 1.41
CA ARG A 122 -2.02 -14.10 0.89
C ARG A 122 -1.81 -13.26 -0.36
N LEU A 123 -0.57 -13.03 -0.77
CA LEU A 123 -0.24 -12.21 -1.94
C LEU A 123 -0.70 -12.90 -3.23
N THR A 124 -1.64 -12.29 -3.93
CA THR A 124 -2.25 -12.82 -5.15
C THR A 124 -1.61 -12.24 -6.42
N PRO A 125 -1.84 -12.86 -7.61
CA PRO A 125 -1.46 -12.25 -8.88
C PRO A 125 -2.04 -10.86 -9.10
N ASP A 126 -3.26 -10.59 -8.62
CA ASP A 126 -3.89 -9.27 -8.72
C ASP A 126 -3.16 -8.22 -7.89
N HIS A 127 -2.75 -8.57 -6.66
CA HIS A 127 -1.88 -7.71 -5.84
C HIS A 127 -0.56 -7.42 -6.53
N MET A 128 0.10 -8.44 -7.08
CA MET A 128 1.35 -8.29 -7.81
C MET A 128 1.19 -7.39 -9.04
N ALA A 129 0.12 -7.56 -9.80
CA ALA A 129 -0.19 -6.73 -10.96
C ALA A 129 -0.47 -5.27 -10.56
N TRP A 130 -1.19 -5.06 -9.48
CA TRP A 130 -1.47 -3.71 -8.98
C TRP A 130 -0.19 -3.03 -8.52
N LEU A 131 0.61 -3.66 -7.67
CA LEU A 131 1.89 -3.15 -7.17
C LEU A 131 2.85 -2.81 -8.32
N SER A 132 2.98 -3.70 -9.31
CA SER A 132 3.90 -3.51 -10.44
C SER A 132 3.58 -2.29 -11.30
N ARG A 133 2.35 -1.78 -11.23
CA ARG A 133 1.92 -0.57 -11.94
C ARG A 133 2.07 0.72 -11.12
N ARG A 134 2.50 0.62 -9.86
CA ARG A 134 2.69 1.83 -9.04
C ARG A 134 3.95 2.57 -9.43
N PRO A 135 3.89 3.89 -9.62
CA PRO A 135 5.07 4.70 -9.90
C PRO A 135 5.97 4.80 -8.65
N ALA A 136 7.26 4.99 -8.86
CA ALA A 136 8.19 5.33 -7.77
C ALA A 136 8.21 6.83 -7.46
N LEU A 137 7.71 7.65 -8.38
CA LEU A 137 7.67 9.11 -8.28
C LEU A 137 6.41 9.64 -8.96
N ALA A 138 5.81 10.63 -8.36
CA ALA A 138 4.68 11.38 -8.93
C ALA A 138 4.84 12.87 -8.67
N ARG A 139 4.25 13.67 -9.57
CA ARG A 139 4.09 15.12 -9.39
C ARG A 139 2.61 15.40 -9.10
N VAL A 140 2.35 16.08 -8.00
CA VAL A 140 1.02 16.44 -7.53
C VAL A 140 0.77 17.93 -7.77
#